data_9db55cb7dfbc12943cd94f912b061cf3
#
_entry.id   9db55cb7dfbc12943cd94f912b061cf3
#
_cell.length_a   1.000
_cell.length_b   1.000
_cell.length_c   1.000
_cell.angle_alpha   90.00
_cell.angle_beta   90.00
_cell.angle_gamma   90.00
#
_symmetry.space_group_name_H-M   'P 1'
#
loop_
_entity.id
_entity.type
_entity.pdbx_description
1 polymer ?
#
loop_
_entity_poly.entity_id
_entity_poly.type
_entity_poly.pdbx_seq_one_letter_code
_entity_poly.pdbx_strand_id
1 'polypeptide(L)'
;EHPECDFEDLAMDFMDIRKRVYVFPKMGEKAMFVAIPTSSGTGSEVTPFAIITDADTGTKWPIADYELLPNMAIIDADFMMNQPKGLTSASGIDALTHALEAYASIMATDYTDGLALMATKNIFTYLPTAYDKGAADPVAREKMANASTMAGMAFANAFLGICHSMAHKLGAYHHLPHGVANALLIELVMRYNADPAPVKMGTFSQYPYPHAKER
;
A
#
# COMPACT_ATOMS: atom_id res chain seq x y z
N GLU A 1 -12.73 18.94 -8.29
CA GLU A 1 -12.43 19.63 -9.55
C GLU A 1 -13.43 19.23 -10.65
N HIS A 2 -13.98 18.02 -10.60
CA HIS A 2 -14.83 17.41 -11.62
C HIS A 2 -16.15 16.90 -11.02
N PRO A 3 -17.09 17.82 -10.68
CA PRO A 3 -18.36 17.44 -10.05
C PRO A 3 -19.29 16.65 -11.00
N GLU A 4 -18.96 16.60 -12.28
CA GLU A 4 -19.66 15.83 -13.30
C GLU A 4 -19.28 14.34 -13.31
N CYS A 5 -18.21 13.95 -12.62
CA CYS A 5 -17.74 12.56 -12.58
C CYS A 5 -18.32 11.82 -11.37
N ASP A 6 -18.83 10.63 -11.60
CA ASP A 6 -19.24 9.71 -10.55
C ASP A 6 -18.07 8.79 -10.18
N PHE A 7 -17.85 8.59 -8.88
CA PHE A 7 -16.75 7.72 -8.42
C PHE A 7 -16.99 6.23 -8.73
N GLU A 8 -18.26 5.80 -8.79
CA GLU A 8 -18.61 4.42 -9.15
C GLU A 8 -18.24 4.14 -10.61
N ASP A 9 -18.53 5.07 -11.51
CA ASP A 9 -18.15 4.94 -12.92
C ASP A 9 -16.63 4.86 -13.07
N LEU A 10 -15.88 5.72 -12.39
CA LEU A 10 -14.42 5.70 -12.40
C LEU A 10 -13.84 4.39 -11.84
N ALA A 11 -14.43 3.85 -10.77
CA ALA A 11 -14.01 2.59 -10.18
C ALA A 11 -14.34 1.38 -11.07
N MET A 12 -15.50 1.39 -11.72
CA MET A 12 -15.89 0.35 -12.66
C MET A 12 -14.97 0.32 -13.88
N ASP A 13 -14.57 1.47 -14.40
CA ASP A 13 -13.62 1.59 -15.49
C ASP A 13 -12.24 1.03 -15.10
N PHE A 14 -11.78 1.30 -13.88
CA PHE A 14 -10.53 0.76 -13.36
C PHE A 14 -10.56 -0.77 -13.25
N MET A 15 -11.68 -1.35 -12.85
CA MET A 15 -11.79 -2.81 -12.70
C MET A 15 -11.65 -3.57 -14.02
N ASP A 16 -11.90 -2.93 -15.14
CA ASP A 16 -11.68 -3.52 -16.46
C ASP A 16 -10.35 -3.06 -17.10
N ILE A 17 -9.26 -3.35 -16.40
CA ILE A 17 -7.89 -2.99 -16.83
C ILE A 17 -7.52 -3.49 -18.24
N ARG A 18 -8.23 -4.47 -18.78
CA ARG A 18 -7.97 -5.01 -20.12
C ARG A 18 -8.38 -4.04 -21.22
N LYS A 19 -9.41 -3.26 -20.98
CA LYS A 19 -9.93 -2.34 -22.00
C LYS A 19 -9.12 -1.06 -22.11
N ARG A 20 -8.59 -0.52 -21.00
CA ARG A 20 -7.82 0.74 -20.94
C ARG A 20 -8.42 1.86 -21.80
N VAL A 21 -9.75 1.94 -21.82
CA VAL A 21 -10.49 2.84 -22.72
C VAL A 21 -11.02 4.08 -22.02
N TYR A 22 -10.93 4.14 -20.71
CA TYR A 22 -11.35 5.32 -19.98
C TYR A 22 -10.23 6.35 -19.90
N VAL A 23 -10.64 7.60 -19.84
CA VAL A 23 -9.74 8.73 -19.56
C VAL A 23 -10.13 9.26 -18.18
N PHE A 24 -9.22 9.14 -17.23
CA PHE A 24 -9.43 9.74 -15.91
C PHE A 24 -9.42 11.26 -16.05
N PRO A 25 -10.32 11.98 -15.36
CA PRO A 25 -10.31 13.44 -15.43
C PRO A 25 -8.99 13.99 -14.91
N LYS A 26 -8.47 15.00 -15.61
CA LYS A 26 -7.21 15.60 -15.23
C LYS A 26 -7.34 16.36 -13.92
N MET A 27 -6.49 16.03 -12.95
CA MET A 27 -6.50 16.61 -11.62
C MET A 27 -5.39 17.65 -11.44
N GLY A 28 -5.53 18.53 -10.45
CA GLY A 28 -4.49 19.49 -10.09
C GLY A 28 -4.45 20.77 -10.94
N GLU A 29 -5.40 20.98 -11.84
CA GLU A 29 -5.47 22.21 -12.65
C GLU A 29 -5.96 23.42 -11.87
N LYS A 30 -6.86 23.19 -10.89
CA LYS A 30 -7.48 24.27 -10.08
C LYS A 30 -6.84 24.38 -8.69
N ALA A 31 -6.24 23.32 -8.19
CA ALA A 31 -5.65 23.28 -6.86
C ALA A 31 -4.47 22.33 -6.80
N MET A 32 -3.41 22.72 -6.11
CA MET A 32 -2.29 21.84 -5.79
C MET A 32 -2.69 20.91 -4.62
N PHE A 33 -2.49 19.60 -4.79
CA PHE A 33 -2.72 18.61 -3.75
C PHE A 33 -1.43 18.33 -2.99
N VAL A 34 -1.41 18.69 -1.70
CA VAL A 34 -0.28 18.38 -0.78
C VAL A 34 -0.76 17.39 0.25
N ALA A 35 -0.09 16.26 0.35
CA ALA A 35 -0.39 15.21 1.33
C ALA A 35 0.60 15.25 2.50
N ILE A 36 0.08 15.28 3.72
CA ILE A 36 0.85 15.26 4.96
C ILE A 36 0.34 14.08 5.79
N PRO A 37 1.01 12.92 5.78
CA PRO A 37 0.53 11.74 6.49
C PRO A 37 0.62 11.94 8.00
N THR A 38 -0.36 11.37 8.72
CA THR A 38 -0.44 11.37 10.18
C THR A 38 -0.33 9.96 10.78
N SER A 39 -0.06 8.97 9.92
CA SER A 39 0.18 7.58 10.30
C SER A 39 1.31 6.98 9.48
N SER A 40 2.00 5.99 10.04
CA SER A 40 3.11 5.29 9.37
C SER A 40 2.65 3.92 8.91
N GLY A 41 1.95 3.86 7.77
CA GLY A 41 1.36 2.60 7.29
C GLY A 41 1.00 2.61 5.82
N THR A 42 0.03 3.42 5.43
CA THR A 42 -0.60 3.36 4.11
C THR A 42 0.29 3.80 2.96
N GLY A 43 1.24 4.72 3.19
CA GLY A 43 2.02 5.34 2.11
C GLY A 43 1.15 6.11 1.09
N SER A 44 -0.08 6.48 1.46
CA SER A 44 -1.04 7.11 0.55
C SER A 44 -0.58 8.45 -0.01
N GLU A 45 0.36 9.11 0.65
CA GLU A 45 0.97 10.36 0.22
C GLU A 45 1.85 10.22 -1.05
N VAL A 46 2.18 9.00 -1.44
CA VAL A 46 3.02 8.69 -2.62
C VAL A 46 2.41 7.62 -3.51
N THR A 47 1.11 7.37 -3.40
CA THR A 47 0.43 6.32 -4.17
C THR A 47 -0.73 6.85 -5.00
N PRO A 48 -0.96 6.29 -6.20
CA PRO A 48 -2.03 6.70 -7.10
C PRO A 48 -3.35 5.96 -6.83
N PHE A 49 -3.65 5.61 -5.57
CA PHE A 49 -4.80 4.78 -5.21
C PHE A 49 -5.72 5.49 -4.22
N ALA A 50 -7.02 5.30 -4.40
CA ALA A 50 -8.05 5.68 -3.43
C ALA A 50 -9.05 4.54 -3.28
N ILE A 51 -9.40 4.20 -2.04
CA ILE A 51 -10.43 3.20 -1.75
C ILE A 51 -11.63 3.92 -1.13
N ILE A 52 -12.70 4.04 -1.89
CA ILE A 52 -13.94 4.69 -1.46
C ILE A 52 -14.89 3.61 -0.95
N THR A 53 -15.46 3.81 0.23
CA THR A 53 -16.51 2.93 0.74
C THR A 53 -17.85 3.57 0.48
N ASP A 54 -18.70 2.89 -0.28
CA ASP A 54 -20.10 3.26 -0.44
C ASP A 54 -20.81 3.08 0.91
N ALA A 55 -21.44 4.14 1.39
CA ALA A 55 -22.09 4.15 2.70
C ALA A 55 -23.37 3.32 2.75
N ASP A 56 -24.05 3.15 1.62
CA ASP A 56 -25.33 2.44 1.55
C ASP A 56 -25.15 0.92 1.42
N THR A 57 -24.16 0.49 0.65
CA THR A 57 -23.91 -0.93 0.36
C THR A 57 -22.75 -1.52 1.15
N GLY A 58 -21.87 -0.70 1.75
CA GLY A 58 -20.62 -1.11 2.37
C GLY A 58 -19.56 -1.61 1.35
N THR A 59 -19.84 -1.47 0.07
CA THR A 59 -18.92 -1.88 -0.99
C THR A 59 -17.69 -0.97 -1.02
N LYS A 60 -16.52 -1.58 -1.16
CA LYS A 60 -15.27 -0.83 -1.32
C LYS A 60 -14.92 -0.74 -2.80
N TRP A 61 -14.88 0.47 -3.31
CA TRP A 61 -14.55 0.80 -4.68
C TRP A 61 -13.08 1.24 -4.78
N PRO A 62 -12.19 0.43 -5.38
CA PRO A 62 -10.83 0.86 -5.65
C PRO A 62 -10.81 1.77 -6.88
N ILE A 63 -10.17 2.91 -6.75
CA ILE A 63 -9.88 3.83 -7.84
C ILE A 63 -8.35 3.93 -7.95
N ALA A 64 -7.83 3.82 -9.16
CA ALA A 64 -6.40 3.92 -9.39
C ALA A 64 -6.10 4.67 -10.70
N ASP A 65 -5.44 5.78 -10.56
CA ASP A 65 -4.92 6.55 -11.69
C ASP A 65 -3.80 7.47 -11.20
N TYR A 66 -2.81 7.75 -12.05
CA TYR A 66 -1.72 8.67 -11.72
C TYR A 66 -2.19 10.10 -11.42
N GLU A 67 -3.35 10.50 -11.92
CA GLU A 67 -3.97 11.78 -11.60
C GLU A 67 -4.35 11.92 -10.12
N LEU A 68 -4.49 10.80 -9.39
CA LEU A 68 -4.73 10.80 -7.93
C LEU A 68 -3.45 10.99 -7.12
N LEU A 69 -2.27 10.90 -7.73
CA LEU A 69 -1.01 11.05 -7.02
C LEU A 69 -0.87 12.48 -6.50
N PRO A 70 -0.59 12.70 -5.21
CA PRO A 70 -0.33 14.03 -4.68
C PRO A 70 0.79 14.76 -5.42
N ASN A 71 0.65 16.06 -5.63
CA ASN A 71 1.70 16.89 -6.24
C ASN A 71 2.92 17.03 -5.33
N MET A 72 2.71 16.93 -4.00
CA MET A 72 3.75 17.02 -2.99
C MET A 72 3.37 16.15 -1.78
N ALA A 73 4.36 15.46 -1.23
CA ALA A 73 4.26 14.80 0.07
C ALA A 73 5.19 15.47 1.07
N ILE A 74 4.71 15.77 2.27
CA ILE A 74 5.51 16.30 3.38
C ILE A 74 5.49 15.27 4.50
N ILE A 75 6.63 14.63 4.73
CA ILE A 75 6.78 13.59 5.76
C ILE A 75 7.38 14.26 7.00
N ASP A 76 6.51 14.53 7.95
CA ASP A 76 6.89 15.11 9.25
C ASP A 76 6.47 14.16 10.36
N ALA A 77 7.47 13.58 11.04
CA ALA A 77 7.25 12.61 12.10
C ALA A 77 6.50 13.19 13.31
N ASP A 78 6.52 14.50 13.50
CA ASP A 78 5.82 15.16 14.61
C ASP A 78 4.31 14.88 14.59
N PHE A 79 3.72 14.77 13.40
CA PHE A 79 2.30 14.41 13.25
C PHE A 79 1.99 12.95 13.64
N MET A 80 3.02 12.11 13.76
CA MET A 80 2.88 10.68 14.07
C MET A 80 3.33 10.34 15.50
N MET A 81 3.90 11.31 16.24
CA MET A 81 4.48 11.08 17.56
C MET A 81 3.49 10.46 18.55
N ASN A 82 2.25 10.94 18.54
CA ASN A 82 1.18 10.51 19.45
C ASN A 82 0.31 9.37 18.91
N GLN A 83 0.73 8.70 17.83
CA GLN A 83 -0.01 7.58 17.26
C GLN A 83 -0.22 6.48 18.31
N PRO A 84 -1.49 6.06 18.58
CA PRO A 84 -1.77 5.04 19.58
C PRO A 84 -1.10 3.69 19.27
N LYS A 85 -0.80 2.89 20.29
CA LYS A 85 -0.14 1.58 20.14
C LYS A 85 -0.86 0.66 19.15
N GLY A 86 -2.18 0.55 19.24
CA GLY A 86 -2.97 -0.29 18.33
C GLY A 86 -2.87 0.16 16.87
N LEU A 87 -2.87 1.47 16.63
CA LEU A 87 -2.66 2.02 15.30
C LEU A 87 -1.19 1.85 14.86
N THR A 88 -0.24 2.04 15.75
CA THR A 88 1.20 1.86 15.45
C THR A 88 1.49 0.43 14.98
N SER A 89 0.97 -0.59 15.68
CA SER A 89 1.16 -1.99 15.29
C SER A 89 0.45 -2.31 13.98
N ALA A 90 -0.83 -1.95 13.86
CA ALA A 90 -1.62 -2.25 12.66
C ALA A 90 -1.03 -1.56 11.41
N SER A 91 -0.75 -0.26 11.48
CA SER A 91 -0.19 0.47 10.34
C SER A 91 1.26 0.05 10.04
N GLY A 92 2.05 -0.27 11.06
CA GLY A 92 3.42 -0.77 10.84
C GLY A 92 3.48 -2.12 10.16
N ILE A 93 2.56 -3.04 10.50
CA ILE A 93 2.44 -4.34 9.79
C ILE A 93 1.87 -4.14 8.39
N ASP A 94 0.98 -3.18 8.20
CA ASP A 94 0.50 -2.81 6.88
C ASP A 94 1.65 -2.34 5.97
N ALA A 95 2.47 -1.41 6.45
CA ALA A 95 3.68 -0.97 5.74
C ALA A 95 4.65 -2.13 5.44
N LEU A 96 4.80 -3.08 6.39
CA LEU A 96 5.59 -4.28 6.16
C LEU A 96 5.01 -5.14 5.04
N THR A 97 3.70 -5.31 5.04
CA THR A 97 3.00 -6.10 4.00
C THR A 97 3.14 -5.43 2.63
N HIS A 98 3.01 -4.11 2.55
CA HIS A 98 3.28 -3.35 1.33
C HIS A 98 4.69 -3.62 0.79
N ALA A 99 5.70 -3.52 1.64
CA ALA A 99 7.09 -3.75 1.24
C ALA A 99 7.34 -5.20 0.77
N LEU A 100 6.84 -6.19 1.52
CA LEU A 100 7.04 -7.60 1.19
C LEU A 100 6.29 -8.01 -0.08
N GLU A 101 5.06 -7.54 -0.28
CA GLU A 101 4.31 -7.83 -1.50
C GLU A 101 4.89 -7.11 -2.71
N ALA A 102 5.33 -5.86 -2.56
CA ALA A 102 6.03 -5.16 -3.63
C ALA A 102 7.32 -5.88 -4.04
N TYR A 103 8.09 -6.37 -3.07
CA TYR A 103 9.31 -7.14 -3.34
C TYR A 103 9.03 -8.47 -4.05
N ALA A 104 7.97 -9.20 -3.64
CA ALA A 104 7.57 -10.46 -4.24
C ALA A 104 6.77 -10.30 -5.54
N SER A 105 6.46 -9.07 -5.95
CA SER A 105 5.65 -8.79 -7.12
C SER A 105 6.37 -9.16 -8.41
N ILE A 106 5.57 -9.58 -9.37
CA ILE A 106 6.03 -9.82 -10.75
C ILE A 106 6.45 -8.54 -11.48
N MET A 107 5.97 -7.39 -11.01
CA MET A 107 6.28 -6.08 -11.57
C MET A 107 7.43 -5.38 -10.83
N ALA A 108 8.07 -6.07 -9.90
CA ALA A 108 9.18 -5.52 -9.15
C ALA A 108 10.39 -5.25 -10.04
N THR A 109 11.13 -4.22 -9.67
CA THR A 109 12.34 -3.75 -10.34
C THR A 109 13.43 -3.49 -9.30
N ASP A 110 14.67 -3.30 -9.73
CA ASP A 110 15.78 -2.93 -8.82
C ASP A 110 15.47 -1.68 -7.99
N TYR A 111 14.71 -0.73 -8.53
CA TYR A 111 14.27 0.48 -7.82
C TYR A 111 13.27 0.16 -6.72
N THR A 112 12.23 -0.62 -7.04
CA THR A 112 11.21 -1.01 -6.05
C THR A 112 11.79 -1.95 -5.01
N ASP A 113 12.73 -2.82 -5.38
CA ASP A 113 13.42 -3.73 -4.47
C ASP A 113 14.27 -2.99 -3.45
N GLY A 114 15.05 -1.99 -3.90
CA GLY A 114 15.84 -1.17 -3.00
C GLY A 114 14.98 -0.47 -1.94
N LEU A 115 13.83 0.09 -2.34
CA LEU A 115 12.88 0.73 -1.44
C LEU A 115 12.21 -0.28 -0.50
N ALA A 116 11.73 -1.41 -1.03
CA ALA A 116 11.06 -2.46 -0.26
C ALA A 116 11.96 -3.09 0.79
N LEU A 117 13.21 -3.41 0.43
CA LEU A 117 14.19 -3.97 1.36
C LEU A 117 14.57 -2.99 2.47
N MET A 118 14.77 -1.71 2.13
CA MET A 118 15.07 -0.69 3.14
C MET A 118 13.88 -0.45 4.06
N ALA A 119 12.66 -0.40 3.53
CA ALA A 119 11.44 -0.29 4.33
C ALA A 119 11.32 -1.48 5.28
N THR A 120 11.45 -2.71 4.78
CA THR A 120 11.40 -3.94 5.58
C THR A 120 12.42 -3.91 6.71
N LYS A 121 13.68 -3.58 6.40
CA LYS A 121 14.74 -3.47 7.42
C LYS A 121 14.39 -2.46 8.51
N ASN A 122 13.91 -1.28 8.14
CA ASN A 122 13.55 -0.23 9.08
C ASN A 122 12.36 -0.67 9.95
N ILE A 123 11.33 -1.30 9.36
CA ILE A 123 10.16 -1.76 10.11
C ILE A 123 10.55 -2.81 11.14
N PHE A 124 11.31 -3.84 10.78
CA PHE A 124 11.78 -4.84 11.74
C PHE A 124 12.65 -4.25 12.84
N THR A 125 13.43 -3.22 12.52
CA THR A 125 14.32 -2.58 13.51
C THR A 125 13.57 -1.67 14.46
N TYR A 126 12.62 -0.88 13.95
CA TYR A 126 12.08 0.26 14.70
C TYR A 126 10.62 0.11 15.12
N LEU A 127 9.81 -0.75 14.48
CA LEU A 127 8.42 -0.94 14.87
C LEU A 127 8.24 -1.38 16.32
N PRO A 128 9.03 -2.34 16.87
CA PRO A 128 8.93 -2.70 18.28
C PRO A 128 9.18 -1.51 19.20
N THR A 129 10.21 -0.72 18.91
CA THR A 129 10.53 0.47 19.69
C THR A 129 9.47 1.56 19.57
N ALA A 130 8.97 1.83 18.37
CA ALA A 130 7.89 2.79 18.14
C ALA A 130 6.60 2.37 18.86
N TYR A 131 6.31 1.07 18.92
CA TYR A 131 5.17 0.54 19.67
C TYR A 131 5.34 0.69 21.19
N ASP A 132 6.52 0.32 21.72
CA ASP A 132 6.74 0.31 23.17
C ASP A 132 6.90 1.72 23.74
N LYS A 133 7.71 2.55 23.10
CA LYS A 133 8.11 3.87 23.61
C LYS A 133 7.25 5.02 23.08
N GLY A 134 6.63 4.87 21.91
CA GLY A 134 5.80 5.91 21.31
C GLY A 134 6.56 7.23 21.11
N ALA A 135 6.00 8.31 21.64
CA ALA A 135 6.60 9.66 21.55
C ALA A 135 7.93 9.81 22.28
N ALA A 136 8.27 8.90 23.18
CA ALA A 136 9.56 8.94 23.90
C ALA A 136 10.76 8.53 23.02
N ASP A 137 10.51 8.02 21.81
CA ASP A 137 11.55 7.68 20.85
C ASP A 137 11.25 8.29 19.47
N PRO A 138 11.58 9.58 19.27
CA PRO A 138 11.29 10.27 18.01
C PRO A 138 12.04 9.67 16.83
N VAL A 139 13.22 9.07 17.05
CA VAL A 139 13.99 8.41 15.99
C VAL A 139 13.23 7.20 15.45
N ALA A 140 12.68 6.36 16.33
CA ALA A 140 11.88 5.22 15.91
C ALA A 140 10.63 5.66 15.12
N ARG A 141 9.97 6.75 15.56
CA ARG A 141 8.81 7.33 14.83
C ARG A 141 9.20 7.83 13.45
N GLU A 142 10.28 8.59 13.35
CA GLU A 142 10.80 9.08 12.06
C GLU A 142 11.16 7.91 11.12
N LYS A 143 11.85 6.89 11.63
CA LYS A 143 12.21 5.71 10.83
C LYS A 143 10.99 4.94 10.35
N MET A 144 9.93 4.86 11.15
CA MET A 144 8.67 4.25 10.74
C MET A 144 7.93 5.09 9.69
N ALA A 145 7.91 6.42 9.83
CA ALA A 145 7.37 7.32 8.81
C ALA A 145 8.07 7.13 7.46
N ASN A 146 9.39 7.20 7.47
CA ASN A 146 10.20 6.99 6.26
C ASN A 146 10.00 5.59 5.66
N ALA A 147 9.91 4.55 6.49
CA ALA A 147 9.67 3.19 6.02
C ALA A 147 8.30 3.03 5.35
N SER A 148 7.26 3.64 5.92
CA SER A 148 5.91 3.67 5.32
C SER A 148 5.92 4.31 3.94
N THR A 149 6.54 5.48 3.81
CA THR A 149 6.66 6.20 2.52
C THR A 149 7.47 5.39 1.51
N MET A 150 8.60 4.78 1.92
CA MET A 150 9.40 3.92 1.03
C MET A 150 8.62 2.70 0.56
N ALA A 151 7.86 2.05 1.44
CA ALA A 151 6.96 0.95 1.08
C ALA A 151 5.87 1.42 0.11
N GLY A 152 5.32 2.62 0.34
CA GLY A 152 4.37 3.28 -0.56
C GLY A 152 4.92 3.47 -1.97
N MET A 153 6.11 4.05 -2.09
CA MET A 153 6.79 4.21 -3.37
C MET A 153 7.08 2.88 -4.07
N ALA A 154 7.44 1.84 -3.30
CA ALA A 154 7.68 0.52 -3.86
C ALA A 154 6.40 -0.07 -4.46
N PHE A 155 5.31 -0.17 -3.68
CA PHE A 155 4.10 -0.81 -4.17
C PHE A 155 3.31 0.05 -5.17
N ALA A 156 3.45 1.36 -5.15
CA ALA A 156 2.85 2.22 -6.17
C ALA A 156 3.33 1.85 -7.60
N ASN A 157 4.53 1.29 -7.71
CA ASN A 157 5.11 0.87 -8.97
C ASN A 157 5.10 -0.65 -9.19
N ALA A 158 5.24 -1.45 -8.12
CA ALA A 158 5.28 -2.91 -8.20
C ALA A 158 3.91 -3.57 -7.96
N PHE A 159 2.93 -2.81 -7.50
CA PHE A 159 1.63 -3.27 -7.03
C PHE A 159 1.70 -4.21 -5.81
N LEU A 160 0.54 -4.70 -5.40
CA LEU A 160 0.36 -5.59 -4.26
C LEU A 160 -0.02 -7.00 -4.74
N GLY A 161 -0.13 -7.93 -3.81
CA GLY A 161 -0.38 -9.32 -4.09
C GLY A 161 -1.64 -9.88 -3.44
N ILE A 162 -1.60 -11.19 -3.18
CA ILE A 162 -2.74 -11.95 -2.67
C ILE A 162 -3.08 -11.60 -1.22
N CYS A 163 -2.09 -11.16 -0.41
CA CYS A 163 -2.33 -10.78 0.98
C CYS A 163 -3.33 -9.64 1.08
N HIS A 164 -3.08 -8.53 0.39
CA HIS A 164 -4.00 -7.40 0.36
C HIS A 164 -5.35 -7.76 -0.25
N SER A 165 -5.37 -8.57 -1.31
CA SER A 165 -6.62 -9.02 -1.93
C SER A 165 -7.51 -9.79 -0.95
N MET A 166 -6.92 -10.65 -0.11
CA MET A 166 -7.66 -11.38 0.94
C MET A 166 -8.01 -10.48 2.13
N ALA A 167 -7.07 -9.61 2.55
CA ALA A 167 -7.28 -8.70 3.68
C ALA A 167 -8.44 -7.72 3.43
N HIS A 168 -8.61 -7.23 2.22
CA HIS A 168 -9.76 -6.41 1.83
C HIS A 168 -11.09 -7.15 2.05
N LYS A 169 -11.15 -8.44 1.71
CA LYS A 169 -12.35 -9.24 1.93
C LYS A 169 -12.62 -9.50 3.41
N LEU A 170 -11.57 -9.85 4.18
CA LEU A 170 -11.70 -10.00 5.63
C LEU A 170 -12.17 -8.70 6.29
N GLY A 171 -11.60 -7.56 5.90
CA GLY A 171 -12.02 -6.25 6.40
C GLY A 171 -13.46 -5.91 6.05
N ALA A 172 -13.91 -6.22 4.83
CA ALA A 172 -15.28 -5.95 4.39
C ALA A 172 -16.32 -6.82 5.10
N TYR A 173 -16.06 -8.13 5.22
CA TYR A 173 -17.03 -9.07 5.80
C TYR A 173 -17.01 -9.12 7.33
N HIS A 174 -15.85 -8.89 7.95
CA HIS A 174 -15.66 -9.08 9.40
C HIS A 174 -15.31 -7.79 10.14
N HIS A 175 -15.29 -6.67 9.46
CA HIS A 175 -14.95 -5.34 10.02
C HIS A 175 -13.59 -5.32 10.74
N LEU A 176 -12.64 -6.15 10.30
CA LEU A 176 -11.30 -6.16 10.85
C LEU A 176 -10.52 -4.90 10.42
N PRO A 177 -9.74 -4.28 11.30
CA PRO A 177 -8.79 -3.25 10.90
C PRO A 177 -7.82 -3.80 9.84
N HIS A 178 -7.55 -3.01 8.81
CA HIS A 178 -6.82 -3.45 7.63
C HIS A 178 -5.45 -4.09 7.95
N GLY A 179 -4.64 -3.42 8.75
CA GLY A 179 -3.33 -3.95 9.15
C GLY A 179 -3.41 -5.21 10.01
N VAL A 180 -4.48 -5.40 10.77
CA VAL A 180 -4.73 -6.65 11.50
C VAL A 180 -5.06 -7.79 10.54
N ALA A 181 -5.89 -7.52 9.52
CA ALA A 181 -6.20 -8.51 8.49
C ALA A 181 -4.93 -8.93 7.72
N ASN A 182 -4.08 -7.97 7.38
CA ASN A 182 -2.78 -8.24 6.77
C ASN A 182 -1.88 -9.08 7.68
N ALA A 183 -1.80 -8.76 8.97
CA ALA A 183 -0.98 -9.49 9.95
C ALA A 183 -1.36 -10.98 10.06
N LEU A 184 -2.66 -11.29 9.96
CA LEU A 184 -3.16 -12.67 10.00
C LEU A 184 -2.78 -13.50 8.77
N LEU A 185 -2.53 -12.85 7.64
CA LEU A 185 -2.36 -13.49 6.35
C LEU A 185 -0.91 -13.52 5.86
N ILE A 186 -0.11 -12.50 6.18
CA ILE A 186 1.17 -12.25 5.53
C ILE A 186 2.16 -13.43 5.67
N GLU A 187 2.21 -14.07 6.83
CA GLU A 187 3.10 -15.24 7.02
C GLU A 187 2.76 -16.37 6.07
N LEU A 188 1.47 -16.72 5.96
CA LEU A 188 1.00 -17.79 5.09
C LEU A 188 1.22 -17.45 3.62
N VAL A 189 0.99 -16.19 3.26
CA VAL A 189 1.22 -15.71 1.88
C VAL A 189 2.69 -15.75 1.53
N MET A 190 3.58 -15.34 2.42
CA MET A 190 5.02 -15.39 2.17
C MET A 190 5.52 -16.83 2.05
N ARG A 191 5.04 -17.76 2.88
CA ARG A 191 5.33 -19.20 2.73
C ARG A 191 4.85 -19.73 1.38
N TYR A 192 3.64 -19.39 0.99
CA TYR A 192 3.07 -19.76 -0.31
C TYR A 192 3.89 -19.21 -1.49
N ASN A 193 4.35 -17.97 -1.41
CA ASN A 193 5.15 -17.34 -2.46
C ASN A 193 6.57 -17.94 -2.53
N ALA A 194 7.12 -18.39 -1.40
CA ALA A 194 8.45 -19.01 -1.32
C ALA A 194 8.48 -20.45 -1.83
N ASP A 195 7.34 -21.14 -1.93
CA ASP A 195 7.27 -22.50 -2.46
C ASP A 195 7.56 -22.53 -3.97
N PRO A 196 8.23 -23.60 -4.48
CA PRO A 196 8.38 -23.84 -5.91
C PRO A 196 7.00 -24.12 -6.52
N ALA A 197 6.25 -23.10 -6.75
CA ALA A 197 4.97 -23.20 -7.41
C ALA A 197 5.15 -23.27 -8.92
N PRO A 198 4.29 -24.01 -9.63
CA PRO A 198 4.22 -23.93 -11.08
C PRO A 198 4.00 -22.48 -11.51
N VAL A 199 4.43 -22.16 -12.74
CA VAL A 199 4.30 -20.84 -13.34
C VAL A 199 2.90 -20.29 -13.06
N LYS A 200 2.81 -19.31 -12.18
CA LYS A 200 1.55 -18.69 -11.80
C LYS A 200 1.23 -17.62 -12.84
N MET A 201 0.11 -17.79 -13.52
CA MET A 201 -0.48 -16.78 -14.40
C MET A 201 0.27 -16.50 -15.71
N GLY A 202 0.07 -17.35 -16.67
CA GLY A 202 0.69 -17.40 -17.98
C GLY A 202 0.45 -16.25 -18.97
N THR A 203 -0.01 -15.08 -18.57
CA THR A 203 -0.26 -13.98 -19.52
C THR A 203 0.72 -12.81 -19.43
N PHE A 204 1.57 -12.77 -18.43
CA PHE A 204 2.66 -11.78 -18.35
C PHE A 204 3.97 -12.42 -18.81
N SER A 205 4.25 -12.33 -20.11
CA SER A 205 5.42 -12.95 -20.75
C SER A 205 6.76 -12.25 -20.48
N GLN A 206 6.79 -11.23 -19.64
CA GLN A 206 7.98 -10.41 -19.36
C GLN A 206 8.38 -10.49 -17.89
N TYR A 207 8.43 -11.68 -17.36
CA TYR A 207 8.90 -11.92 -16.00
C TYR A 207 10.43 -11.98 -16.01
N PRO A 208 11.12 -11.09 -15.26
CA PRO A 208 12.56 -11.26 -15.07
C PRO A 208 12.87 -12.49 -14.22
N TYR A 209 11.92 -12.96 -13.40
CA TYR A 209 12.06 -14.12 -12.54
C TYR A 209 10.86 -15.06 -12.71
N PRO A 210 11.05 -16.28 -13.26
CA PRO A 210 9.97 -17.23 -13.51
C PRO A 210 9.35 -17.81 -12.23
N HIS A 211 10.07 -17.71 -11.09
CA HIS A 211 9.60 -18.19 -9.79
C HIS A 211 9.82 -17.11 -8.71
N ALA A 212 8.82 -16.85 -7.86
CA ALA A 212 8.92 -15.85 -6.81
C ALA A 212 10.08 -16.12 -5.83
N LYS A 213 10.43 -17.38 -5.60
CA LYS A 213 11.55 -17.75 -4.73
C LYS A 213 12.94 -17.50 -5.31
N GLU A 214 13.05 -17.22 -6.59
CA GLU A 214 14.33 -16.88 -7.23
C GLU A 214 14.72 -15.43 -7.00
N ARG A 215 13.82 -14.64 -6.40
CA ARG A 215 14.09 -13.31 -5.89
C ARG A 215 14.51 -13.38 -4.44
#